data_1c221c6d6995dfa14244ed0f7d2d526e
#
_entry.id   1c221c6d6995dfa14244ed0f7d2d526e
#
_cell.length_a   1.000
_cell.length_b   1.000
_cell.length_c   1.000
_cell.angle_alpha   90.00
_cell.angle_beta   90.00
_cell.angle_gamma   90.00
#
_symmetry.space_group_name_H-M   'P 1'
#
loop_
_entity.id
_entity.type
_entity.pdbx_description
1 polymer ?
#
loop_
_entity_poly.entity_id
_entity_poly.type
_entity_poly.pdbx_seq_one_letter_code
_entity_poly.pdbx_strand_id
1 'polypeptide(L)'
;MPAIQGITDILTRRLDPAWKPGEPSALLADYRERMAALAMVSQEIAQATAVFTGAIAGAADLATLQAVRNAAVSRESGAFSQALALLPGLPDSEKRVSGKALNLAKALVEAVEKAKREALERAREGDGGIDVTLPGRRPWTGRPHVLAQVREELLDLFHGLGFSVYTSPEVELETYNFGKLNFAPDHPARDAHDTYFVAPDVLLRTHTSPGWVRAMEERKPPLRLVFPGRVYRAEAVDASHMDQFHQIDGLYVAKNVSMADLKATLNTFARAIYRRDVPTRIIPIYFPFVEPGVQMDVQCATCAGTGVTREGSTATSRRCPVCKGTKWVEVLGAGMVHPNVFKAVGYNPEDVTGFAFGMGLERIAMGRHGIHEIREFLQNDIRFLEQF
;
A
#
# COMPACT_ATOMS: atom_id res chain seq x y z
N MET A 1 25.11 69.28 -35.08
CA MET A 1 24.99 68.90 -33.68
C MET A 1 23.65 69.21 -33.02
N PRO A 2 22.87 70.27 -33.29
CA PRO A 2 21.55 70.42 -32.66
C PRO A 2 20.53 69.32 -33.02
N ALA A 3 20.67 68.65 -34.15
CA ALA A 3 19.74 67.59 -34.58
C ALA A 3 19.95 66.26 -33.85
N ILE A 4 21.15 65.92 -33.40
CA ILE A 4 21.41 64.74 -32.59
C ILE A 4 20.86 64.95 -31.16
N GLN A 5 20.82 66.20 -30.69
CA GLN A 5 20.27 66.56 -29.39
C GLN A 5 18.79 66.16 -29.30
N GLY A 6 18.00 66.37 -30.34
CA GLY A 6 16.60 65.97 -30.39
C GLY A 6 16.38 64.45 -30.25
N ILE A 7 17.30 63.64 -30.83
CA ILE A 7 17.26 62.16 -30.67
C ILE A 7 17.61 61.80 -29.25
N THR A 8 18.64 62.39 -28.65
CA THR A 8 19.08 62.10 -27.27
C THR A 8 17.98 62.50 -26.27
N ASP A 9 17.35 63.65 -26.48
CA ASP A 9 16.23 64.12 -25.64
C ASP A 9 15.03 63.15 -25.63
N ILE A 10 14.73 62.57 -26.76
CA ILE A 10 13.67 61.53 -26.84
C ILE A 10 14.09 60.26 -26.08
N LEU A 11 15.31 59.82 -26.27
CA LEU A 11 15.83 58.64 -25.60
C LEU A 11 15.86 58.77 -24.04
N THR A 12 16.13 60.00 -23.55
CA THR A 12 16.25 60.25 -22.10
C THR A 12 14.94 60.56 -21.41
N ARG A 13 13.91 61.09 -22.11
CA ARG A 13 12.61 61.48 -21.53
C ARG A 13 11.66 60.35 -21.23
N ARG A 14 11.89 59.16 -21.70
CA ARG A 14 10.96 58.05 -21.68
C ARG A 14 11.15 57.10 -20.51
N LEU A 15 12.14 57.29 -19.67
CA LEU A 15 12.40 56.44 -18.50
C LEU A 15 11.79 57.07 -17.24
N ASP A 16 11.08 56.25 -16.46
CA ASP A 16 10.59 56.66 -15.14
C ASP A 16 11.80 56.88 -14.23
N PRO A 17 11.94 58.06 -13.58
CA PRO A 17 13.00 58.34 -12.63
C PRO A 17 13.07 57.36 -11.42
N ALA A 18 11.96 56.66 -11.16
CA ALA A 18 11.90 55.66 -10.09
C ALA A 18 12.60 54.33 -10.44
N TRP A 19 12.95 54.09 -11.71
CA TRP A 19 13.66 52.88 -12.08
C TRP A 19 15.12 52.93 -11.62
N LYS A 20 15.46 51.95 -10.78
CA LYS A 20 16.84 51.83 -10.31
C LYS A 20 17.72 51.18 -11.38
N PRO A 21 18.85 51.78 -11.76
CA PRO A 21 19.77 51.17 -12.70
C PRO A 21 20.42 49.91 -12.06
N GLY A 22 20.36 48.80 -12.80
CA GLY A 22 21.15 47.60 -12.49
C GLY A 22 22.48 47.61 -13.26
N GLU A 23 23.28 46.56 -13.10
CA GLU A 23 24.53 46.40 -13.83
C GLU A 23 24.34 45.54 -15.09
N PRO A 24 24.22 46.12 -16.27
CA PRO A 24 23.95 45.37 -17.52
C PRO A 24 25.06 44.41 -17.90
N SER A 25 26.31 44.69 -17.49
CA SER A 25 27.48 43.83 -17.73
C SER A 25 27.38 42.48 -17.07
N ALA A 26 26.60 42.35 -16.03
CA ALA A 26 26.30 41.05 -15.37
C ALA A 26 25.37 40.15 -16.20
N LEU A 27 24.63 40.75 -17.16
CA LEU A 27 23.68 40.04 -18.03
C LEU A 27 24.28 39.57 -19.34
N LEU A 28 25.26 40.37 -19.88
CA LEU A 28 25.95 40.08 -21.13
C LEU A 28 27.49 40.16 -20.95
N ALA A 29 28.16 39.10 -21.29
CA ALA A 29 29.64 39.05 -21.22
C ALA A 29 30.32 40.08 -22.11
N ASP A 30 29.71 40.38 -23.25
CA ASP A 30 30.24 41.33 -24.24
C ASP A 30 29.62 42.74 -24.17
N TYR A 31 28.88 43.04 -23.10
CA TYR A 31 28.18 44.33 -22.95
C TYR A 31 29.13 45.56 -23.10
N ARG A 32 30.28 45.50 -22.42
CA ARG A 32 31.26 46.60 -22.43
C ARG A 32 31.83 46.85 -23.84
N GLU A 33 32.08 45.80 -24.57
CA GLU A 33 32.59 45.86 -25.93
C GLU A 33 31.54 46.47 -26.89
N ARG A 34 30.30 46.07 -26.78
CA ARG A 34 29.19 46.64 -27.59
C ARG A 34 28.95 48.10 -27.24
N MET A 35 29.02 48.48 -25.97
CA MET A 35 28.88 49.86 -25.54
C MET A 35 30.03 50.72 -26.05
N ALA A 36 31.27 50.24 -26.04
CA ALA A 36 32.41 50.91 -26.59
C ALA A 36 32.28 51.14 -28.12
N ALA A 37 31.85 50.12 -28.87
CA ALA A 37 31.57 50.21 -30.29
C ALA A 37 30.47 51.26 -30.61
N LEU A 38 29.40 51.31 -29.76
CA LEU A 38 28.35 52.31 -29.90
C LEU A 38 28.85 53.73 -29.63
N ALA A 39 29.67 53.91 -28.57
CA ALA A 39 30.26 55.21 -28.22
C ALA A 39 31.24 55.75 -29.27
N MET A 40 31.91 54.88 -30.02
CA MET A 40 32.73 55.26 -31.18
C MET A 40 31.89 55.86 -32.34
N VAL A 41 30.60 55.52 -32.42
CA VAL A 41 29.67 56.03 -33.46
C VAL A 41 28.94 57.28 -32.99
N SER A 42 28.40 57.26 -31.74
CA SER A 42 27.77 58.41 -31.08
C SER A 42 27.84 58.26 -29.56
N GLN A 43 28.50 59.16 -28.91
CA GLN A 43 28.67 59.16 -27.45
C GLN A 43 27.37 59.52 -26.73
N GLU A 44 26.54 60.39 -27.30
CA GLU A 44 25.25 60.81 -26.77
C GLU A 44 24.24 59.68 -26.81
N ILE A 45 24.16 58.94 -27.94
CA ILE A 45 23.26 57.79 -28.06
C ILE A 45 23.73 56.66 -27.14
N ALA A 46 25.06 56.47 -26.97
CA ALA A 46 25.60 55.50 -26.05
C ALA A 46 25.20 55.80 -24.60
N GLN A 47 25.30 57.06 -24.16
CA GLN A 47 24.89 57.48 -22.82
C GLN A 47 23.37 57.22 -22.58
N ALA A 48 22.53 57.60 -23.51
CA ALA A 48 21.08 57.34 -23.41
C ALA A 48 20.76 55.83 -23.39
N THR A 49 21.50 55.06 -24.18
CA THR A 49 21.34 53.59 -24.21
C THR A 49 21.76 52.92 -22.87
N ALA A 50 22.81 53.46 -22.22
CA ALA A 50 23.22 52.98 -20.92
C ALA A 50 22.13 53.08 -19.83
N VAL A 51 21.31 54.15 -19.92
CA VAL A 51 20.18 54.33 -19.01
C VAL A 51 19.09 53.23 -19.23
N PHE A 52 18.73 52.95 -20.50
CA PHE A 52 17.78 51.88 -20.80
C PHE A 52 18.30 50.49 -20.38
N THR A 53 19.52 50.16 -20.72
CA THR A 53 20.12 48.87 -20.37
C THR A 53 20.28 48.74 -18.87
N GLY A 54 20.57 49.82 -18.13
CA GLY A 54 20.59 49.85 -16.67
C GLY A 54 19.22 49.63 -16.05
N ALA A 55 18.19 50.29 -16.60
CA ALA A 55 16.82 50.08 -16.15
C ALA A 55 16.32 48.63 -16.39
N ILE A 56 16.66 48.03 -17.53
CA ILE A 56 16.37 46.64 -17.83
C ILE A 56 17.06 45.72 -16.84
N ALA A 57 18.35 45.95 -16.58
CA ALA A 57 19.12 45.13 -15.61
C ALA A 57 18.54 45.26 -14.19
N GLY A 58 18.06 46.42 -13.79
CA GLY A 58 17.42 46.69 -12.48
C GLY A 58 15.98 46.20 -12.35
N ALA A 59 15.33 45.75 -13.43
CA ALA A 59 13.95 45.25 -13.35
C ALA A 59 13.82 44.08 -12.37
N ALA A 60 12.91 44.19 -11.41
CA ALA A 60 12.71 43.17 -10.37
C ALA A 60 11.81 42.00 -10.81
N ASP A 61 10.91 42.25 -11.77
CA ASP A 61 9.93 41.29 -12.27
C ASP A 61 9.65 41.48 -13.79
N LEU A 62 8.92 40.50 -14.35
CA LEU A 62 8.57 40.50 -15.78
C LEU A 62 7.66 41.67 -16.18
N ALA A 63 6.81 42.22 -15.30
CA ALA A 63 5.93 43.31 -15.56
C ALA A 63 6.74 44.62 -15.71
N THR A 64 7.65 44.90 -14.77
CA THR A 64 8.60 46.00 -14.81
C THR A 64 9.49 45.91 -16.05
N LEU A 65 10.03 44.73 -16.37
CA LEU A 65 10.83 44.48 -17.54
C LEU A 65 10.04 44.81 -18.85
N GLN A 66 8.79 44.38 -18.91
CA GLN A 66 7.92 44.67 -20.07
C GLN A 66 7.62 46.17 -20.21
N ALA A 67 7.43 46.88 -19.11
CA ALA A 67 7.21 48.34 -19.16
C ALA A 67 8.45 49.07 -19.69
N VAL A 68 9.67 48.72 -19.22
CA VAL A 68 10.92 49.30 -19.74
C VAL A 68 11.11 48.96 -21.21
N ARG A 69 10.86 47.74 -21.63
CA ARG A 69 10.91 47.30 -23.01
C ARG A 69 9.94 48.11 -23.90
N ASN A 70 8.69 48.33 -23.47
CA ASN A 70 7.71 49.12 -24.21
C ASN A 70 8.15 50.57 -24.36
N ALA A 71 8.70 51.19 -23.30
CA ALA A 71 9.25 52.55 -23.36
C ALA A 71 10.45 52.65 -24.32
N ALA A 72 11.28 51.59 -24.44
CA ALA A 72 12.45 51.59 -25.32
C ALA A 72 12.07 51.30 -26.76
N VAL A 73 11.42 50.16 -27.08
CA VAL A 73 11.37 49.57 -28.44
C VAL A 73 9.97 49.33 -28.98
N SER A 74 8.87 49.80 -28.32
CA SER A 74 7.54 49.63 -28.90
C SER A 74 7.44 50.34 -30.27
N ARG A 75 6.63 49.81 -31.19
CA ARG A 75 6.52 50.33 -32.57
C ARG A 75 5.96 51.73 -32.63
N GLU A 76 4.96 52.05 -31.82
CA GLU A 76 4.24 53.32 -31.86
C GLU A 76 4.82 54.38 -30.91
N SER A 77 5.22 53.98 -29.74
CA SER A 77 5.59 54.90 -28.64
C SER A 77 7.00 54.71 -28.10
N GLY A 78 7.75 53.72 -28.57
CA GLY A 78 9.11 53.45 -28.07
C GLY A 78 10.09 54.55 -28.47
N ALA A 79 11.01 54.87 -27.53
CA ALA A 79 11.98 55.91 -27.73
C ALA A 79 12.86 55.71 -28.97
N PHE A 80 13.30 54.47 -29.22
CA PHE A 80 14.08 54.13 -30.42
C PHE A 80 13.28 54.26 -31.70
N SER A 81 11.99 53.91 -31.70
CA SER A 81 11.11 54.03 -32.85
C SER A 81 10.86 55.51 -33.20
N GLN A 82 10.64 56.36 -32.20
CA GLN A 82 10.49 57.80 -32.38
C GLN A 82 11.80 58.45 -32.83
N ALA A 83 12.95 58.07 -32.25
CA ALA A 83 14.24 58.55 -32.70
C ALA A 83 14.57 58.18 -34.14
N LEU A 84 14.24 56.96 -34.59
CA LEU A 84 14.39 56.51 -35.96
C LEU A 84 13.48 57.31 -36.94
N ALA A 85 12.31 57.74 -36.50
CA ALA A 85 11.38 58.57 -37.31
C ALA A 85 11.91 59.98 -37.59
N LEU A 86 12.89 60.49 -36.77
CA LEU A 86 13.55 61.76 -37.01
C LEU A 86 14.66 61.70 -38.07
N LEU A 87 15.18 60.53 -38.41
CA LEU A 87 16.30 60.36 -39.34
C LEU A 87 16.07 60.98 -40.74
N PRO A 88 14.91 60.92 -41.35
CA PRO A 88 14.68 61.51 -42.66
C PRO A 88 14.90 63.02 -42.73
N GLY A 89 14.71 63.76 -41.61
CA GLY A 89 14.92 65.19 -41.49
C GLY A 89 16.38 65.63 -41.24
N LEU A 90 17.33 64.66 -41.10
CA LEU A 90 18.74 64.99 -40.85
C LEU A 90 19.55 65.19 -42.19
N PRO A 91 20.64 65.97 -42.17
CA PRO A 91 21.65 65.98 -43.23
C PRO A 91 22.20 64.58 -43.49
N ASP A 92 22.52 64.24 -44.77
CA ASP A 92 22.96 62.87 -45.14
C ASP A 92 24.19 62.38 -44.38
N SER A 93 25.13 63.27 -44.03
CA SER A 93 26.27 62.89 -43.17
C SER A 93 25.89 62.48 -41.76
N GLU A 94 24.96 63.15 -41.11
CA GLU A 94 24.45 62.86 -39.78
C GLU A 94 23.47 61.71 -39.77
N LYS A 95 22.62 61.61 -40.81
CA LYS A 95 21.65 60.53 -40.96
C LYS A 95 22.31 59.16 -40.97
N ARG A 96 23.42 58.99 -41.67
CA ARG A 96 24.16 57.73 -41.75
C ARG A 96 24.75 57.31 -40.42
N VAL A 97 25.36 58.26 -39.69
CA VAL A 97 25.96 58.02 -38.38
C VAL A 97 24.91 57.73 -37.32
N SER A 98 23.88 58.57 -37.22
CA SER A 98 22.79 58.38 -36.26
C SER A 98 21.99 57.11 -36.51
N GLY A 99 21.72 56.78 -37.79
CA GLY A 99 21.03 55.53 -38.12
C GLY A 99 21.81 54.26 -37.71
N LYS A 100 23.16 54.30 -37.93
CA LYS A 100 24.03 53.21 -37.47
C LYS A 100 24.06 53.12 -35.94
N ALA A 101 24.18 54.22 -35.23
CA ALA A 101 24.20 54.26 -33.78
C ALA A 101 22.88 53.79 -33.17
N LEU A 102 21.69 54.23 -33.70
CA LEU A 102 20.37 53.81 -33.22
C LEU A 102 20.14 52.31 -33.43
N ASN A 103 20.56 51.75 -34.58
CA ASN A 103 20.44 50.30 -34.79
C ASN A 103 21.31 49.49 -33.85
N LEU A 104 22.56 49.94 -33.59
CA LEU A 104 23.43 49.28 -32.59
C LEU A 104 22.84 49.37 -31.18
N ALA A 105 22.32 50.54 -30.80
CA ALA A 105 21.69 50.78 -29.52
C ALA A 105 20.44 49.89 -29.30
N LYS A 106 19.55 49.85 -30.34
CA LYS A 106 18.36 48.99 -30.30
C LYS A 106 18.71 47.53 -30.16
N ALA A 107 19.67 47.02 -30.92
CA ALA A 107 20.12 45.63 -30.83
C ALA A 107 20.71 45.29 -29.44
N LEU A 108 21.45 46.24 -28.85
CA LEU A 108 21.99 46.05 -27.48
C LEU A 108 20.88 46.03 -26.44
N VAL A 109 19.93 46.95 -26.49
CA VAL A 109 18.78 46.97 -25.57
C VAL A 109 17.94 45.67 -25.65
N GLU A 110 17.67 45.19 -26.86
CA GLU A 110 16.94 43.92 -27.09
C GLU A 110 17.73 42.70 -26.55
N ALA A 111 19.06 42.70 -26.71
CA ALA A 111 19.89 41.62 -26.19
C ALA A 111 19.90 41.58 -24.64
N VAL A 112 20.05 42.76 -23.99
CA VAL A 112 20.00 42.86 -22.51
C VAL A 112 18.60 42.49 -21.98
N GLU A 113 17.55 42.91 -22.67
CA GLU A 113 16.17 42.57 -22.31
C GLU A 113 15.95 41.04 -22.36
N LYS A 114 16.37 40.40 -23.43
CA LYS A 114 16.25 38.96 -23.61
C LYS A 114 16.98 38.20 -22.49
N ALA A 115 18.24 38.58 -22.20
CA ALA A 115 19.01 37.95 -21.15
C ALA A 115 18.37 38.13 -19.76
N LYS A 116 17.84 39.34 -19.47
CA LYS A 116 17.12 39.60 -18.22
C LYS A 116 15.82 38.81 -18.09
N ARG A 117 15.05 38.71 -19.18
CA ARG A 117 13.83 37.89 -19.24
C ARG A 117 14.13 36.45 -18.90
N GLU A 118 15.10 35.83 -19.55
CA GLU A 118 15.51 34.46 -19.31
C GLU A 118 15.99 34.26 -17.87
N ALA A 119 16.65 35.25 -17.27
CA ALA A 119 17.06 35.20 -15.87
C ALA A 119 15.87 35.25 -14.90
N LEU A 120 14.87 36.12 -15.17
CA LEU A 120 13.66 36.23 -14.36
C LEU A 120 12.74 35.01 -14.52
N GLU A 121 12.63 34.45 -15.72
CA GLU A 121 11.88 33.22 -15.97
C GLU A 121 12.52 32.04 -15.23
N ARG A 122 13.82 31.85 -15.31
CA ARG A 122 14.55 30.83 -14.55
C ARG A 122 14.39 31.00 -13.03
N ALA A 123 14.44 32.24 -12.52
CA ALA A 123 14.22 32.52 -11.11
C ALA A 123 12.77 32.22 -10.67
N ARG A 124 11.80 32.39 -11.58
CA ARG A 124 10.38 32.10 -11.36
C ARG A 124 10.07 30.57 -11.42
N GLU A 125 10.73 29.84 -12.32
CA GLU A 125 10.58 28.40 -12.44
C GLU A 125 11.09 27.68 -11.18
N GLY A 126 11.87 28.36 -10.34
CA GLY A 126 12.50 27.79 -9.16
C GLY A 126 13.50 26.70 -9.55
N ASP A 127 14.30 26.33 -8.63
CA ASP A 127 15.15 25.13 -8.73
C ASP A 127 14.17 23.95 -8.65
N GLY A 128 13.68 23.39 -9.76
CA GLY A 128 12.61 22.38 -9.89
C GLY A 128 12.40 21.44 -8.71
N GLY A 129 12.44 22.02 -7.54
CA GLY A 129 12.30 21.36 -6.24
C GLY A 129 10.96 20.68 -6.16
N ILE A 130 10.99 19.40 -5.90
CA ILE A 130 9.80 18.61 -5.61
C ILE A 130 9.05 19.34 -4.49
N ASP A 131 7.81 19.73 -4.75
CA ASP A 131 6.94 20.25 -3.69
C ASP A 131 6.70 19.14 -2.66
N VAL A 132 7.45 19.22 -1.57
CA VAL A 132 7.38 18.24 -0.47
C VAL A 132 6.06 18.26 0.28
N THR A 133 5.20 19.24 0.03
CA THR A 133 3.84 19.31 0.61
C THR A 133 2.83 18.48 -0.17
N LEU A 134 3.13 18.16 -1.44
CA LEU A 134 2.30 17.25 -2.21
C LEU A 134 2.49 15.81 -1.73
N PRO A 135 1.41 15.04 -1.59
CA PRO A 135 1.53 13.63 -1.26
C PRO A 135 2.33 12.91 -2.37
N GLY A 136 3.45 12.33 -1.99
CA GLY A 136 4.27 11.54 -2.91
C GLY A 136 3.47 10.35 -3.48
N ARG A 137 3.80 9.91 -4.68
CA ARG A 137 3.32 8.63 -5.19
C ARG A 137 3.85 7.54 -4.28
N ARG A 138 2.99 6.98 -3.43
CA ARG A 138 3.33 5.77 -2.67
C ARG A 138 3.44 4.62 -3.67
N PRO A 139 4.58 3.92 -3.74
CA PRO A 139 4.61 2.67 -4.48
C PRO A 139 3.54 1.75 -3.88
N TRP A 140 2.81 1.05 -4.74
CA TRP A 140 1.85 0.06 -4.27
C TRP A 140 2.63 -1.05 -3.56
N THR A 141 2.50 -1.11 -2.24
CA THR A 141 3.06 -2.20 -1.42
C THR A 141 1.97 -3.23 -1.21
N GLY A 142 2.23 -4.46 -1.63
CA GLY A 142 1.33 -5.57 -1.34
C GLY A 142 1.12 -5.75 0.16
N ARG A 143 -0.01 -6.36 0.53
CA ARG A 143 -0.33 -6.74 1.92
C ARG A 143 -0.41 -8.25 2.02
N PRO A 144 -0.07 -8.84 3.16
CA PRO A 144 -0.33 -10.25 3.40
C PRO A 144 -1.83 -10.54 3.25
N HIS A 145 -2.16 -11.64 2.61
CA HIS A 145 -3.56 -12.11 2.51
C HIS A 145 -4.17 -12.28 3.91
N VAL A 146 -5.45 -11.97 4.08
CA VAL A 146 -6.14 -12.03 5.39
C VAL A 146 -5.99 -13.38 6.09
N LEU A 147 -6.06 -14.50 5.35
CA LEU A 147 -5.80 -15.82 5.92
C LEU A 147 -4.36 -16.00 6.39
N ALA A 148 -3.38 -15.40 5.69
CA ALA A 148 -2.00 -15.44 6.12
C ALA A 148 -1.80 -14.65 7.43
N GLN A 149 -2.44 -13.49 7.57
CA GLN A 149 -2.40 -12.71 8.82
C GLN A 149 -2.99 -13.50 9.99
N VAL A 150 -4.18 -14.11 9.82
CA VAL A 150 -4.82 -14.92 10.85
C VAL A 150 -3.98 -16.16 11.18
N ARG A 151 -3.38 -16.81 10.17
CA ARG A 151 -2.49 -17.95 10.38
C ARG A 151 -1.28 -17.57 11.24
N GLU A 152 -0.57 -16.49 10.91
CA GLU A 152 0.61 -16.05 11.66
C GLU A 152 0.24 -15.72 13.12
N GLU A 153 -0.86 -15.01 13.36
CA GLU A 153 -1.30 -14.75 14.74
C GLU A 153 -1.59 -16.02 15.54
N LEU A 154 -2.21 -17.03 14.88
CA LEU A 154 -2.46 -18.33 15.54
C LEU A 154 -1.15 -19.08 15.83
N LEU A 155 -0.22 -19.06 14.89
CA LEU A 155 1.08 -19.70 15.09
C LEU A 155 1.88 -19.02 16.18
N ASP A 156 1.89 -17.71 16.27
CA ASP A 156 2.54 -16.95 17.34
C ASP A 156 1.92 -17.26 18.70
N LEU A 157 0.58 -17.34 18.77
CA LEU A 157 -0.12 -17.73 19.98
C LEU A 157 0.31 -19.13 20.44
N PHE A 158 0.27 -20.12 19.54
CA PHE A 158 0.63 -21.48 19.90
C PHE A 158 2.12 -21.62 20.18
N HIS A 159 2.98 -20.87 19.51
CA HIS A 159 4.39 -20.79 19.84
C HIS A 159 4.60 -20.27 21.27
N GLY A 160 3.87 -19.22 21.67
CA GLY A 160 3.85 -18.72 23.06
C GLY A 160 3.38 -19.75 24.10
N LEU A 161 2.56 -20.74 23.67
CA LEU A 161 2.14 -21.89 24.49
C LEU A 161 3.11 -23.08 24.42
N GLY A 162 4.26 -22.93 23.74
CA GLY A 162 5.31 -23.93 23.60
C GLY A 162 5.06 -24.97 22.49
N PHE A 163 4.18 -24.69 21.54
CA PHE A 163 4.01 -25.52 20.36
C PHE A 163 5.02 -25.14 19.26
N SER A 164 5.49 -26.13 18.53
CA SER A 164 6.33 -25.95 17.34
C SER A 164 5.52 -26.32 16.08
N VAL A 165 5.83 -25.67 14.97
CA VAL A 165 5.19 -25.95 13.69
C VAL A 165 5.75 -27.24 13.08
N TYR A 166 4.86 -28.10 12.58
CA TYR A 166 5.19 -29.26 11.80
C TYR A 166 4.41 -29.26 10.47
N THR A 167 5.10 -29.42 9.38
CA THR A 167 4.49 -29.46 8.04
C THR A 167 4.43 -30.89 7.52
N SER A 168 3.31 -31.27 6.89
CA SER A 168 3.11 -32.58 6.30
C SER A 168 2.60 -32.46 4.87
N PRO A 169 2.76 -33.52 4.02
CA PRO A 169 2.34 -33.49 2.62
C PRO A 169 0.84 -33.26 2.46
N GLU A 170 0.43 -32.56 1.39
CA GLU A 170 -0.97 -32.41 0.97
C GLU A 170 -1.51 -33.65 0.26
N VAL A 171 -0.66 -34.30 -0.54
CA VAL A 171 -0.95 -35.62 -1.13
C VAL A 171 -0.54 -36.67 -0.11
N GLU A 172 -1.49 -37.46 0.35
CA GLU A 172 -1.31 -38.34 1.48
C GLU A 172 -1.74 -39.76 1.18
N LEU A 173 -1.18 -40.71 1.92
CA LEU A 173 -1.65 -42.10 1.88
C LEU A 173 -2.91 -42.26 2.71
N GLU A 174 -3.83 -43.08 2.21
CA GLU A 174 -5.09 -43.40 2.86
C GLU A 174 -4.88 -43.92 4.30
N THR A 175 -3.84 -44.70 4.50
CA THR A 175 -3.47 -45.24 5.81
C THR A 175 -3.11 -44.16 6.85
N TYR A 176 -2.53 -43.03 6.42
CA TYR A 176 -2.24 -41.87 7.28
C TYR A 176 -3.46 -40.99 7.48
N ASN A 177 -4.26 -40.78 6.40
CA ASN A 177 -5.40 -39.90 6.48
C ASN A 177 -6.56 -40.51 7.29
N PHE A 178 -6.73 -41.82 7.26
CA PHE A 178 -7.83 -42.52 7.89
C PHE A 178 -7.38 -43.72 8.75
N GLY A 179 -6.59 -44.64 8.20
CA GLY A 179 -6.30 -45.93 8.82
C GLY A 179 -5.70 -45.78 10.24
N LYS A 180 -4.60 -45.08 10.37
CA LYS A 180 -3.92 -44.85 11.66
C LYS A 180 -4.62 -43.86 12.59
N LEU A 181 -5.62 -43.14 12.09
CA LEU A 181 -6.47 -42.25 12.85
C LEU A 181 -7.77 -42.90 13.33
N ASN A 182 -7.79 -44.24 13.38
CA ASN A 182 -8.88 -45.03 13.95
C ASN A 182 -10.23 -44.89 13.20
N PHE A 183 -10.21 -44.50 11.93
CA PHE A 183 -11.44 -44.54 11.10
C PHE A 183 -11.79 -45.97 10.75
N ALA A 184 -13.04 -46.34 10.89
CA ALA A 184 -13.55 -47.66 10.47
C ALA A 184 -13.43 -47.81 8.93
N PRO A 185 -13.24 -49.03 8.40
CA PRO A 185 -13.13 -49.24 6.95
C PRO A 185 -14.34 -48.77 6.15
N ASP A 186 -15.51 -48.82 6.75
CA ASP A 186 -16.83 -48.43 6.19
C ASP A 186 -17.28 -47.00 6.60
N HIS A 187 -16.35 -46.20 7.14
CA HIS A 187 -16.68 -44.83 7.56
C HIS A 187 -17.00 -43.96 6.34
N PRO A 188 -18.11 -43.17 6.36
CA PRO A 188 -18.55 -42.37 5.22
C PRO A 188 -17.49 -41.39 4.67
N ALA A 189 -16.66 -40.81 5.54
CA ALA A 189 -15.60 -39.91 5.11
C ALA A 189 -14.54 -40.57 4.20
N ARG A 190 -14.49 -41.89 4.09
CA ARG A 190 -13.63 -42.64 3.18
C ARG A 190 -14.25 -42.80 1.78
N ASP A 191 -15.50 -42.38 1.60
CA ASP A 191 -16.16 -42.47 0.30
C ASP A 191 -15.54 -41.47 -0.69
N ALA A 192 -15.47 -41.90 -1.95
CA ALA A 192 -15.01 -41.05 -3.04
C ALA A 192 -15.92 -39.81 -3.29
N HIS A 193 -17.14 -39.81 -2.73
CA HIS A 193 -18.01 -38.64 -2.76
C HIS A 193 -17.53 -37.51 -1.83
N ASP A 194 -16.78 -37.82 -0.75
CA ASP A 194 -16.32 -36.84 0.24
C ASP A 194 -14.80 -36.63 0.19
N THR A 195 -14.06 -37.49 -0.53
CA THR A 195 -12.60 -37.49 -0.58
C THR A 195 -12.07 -37.54 -2.01
N TYR A 196 -11.11 -36.66 -2.36
CA TYR A 196 -10.41 -36.69 -3.65
C TYR A 196 -9.29 -37.72 -3.66
N PHE A 197 -9.51 -38.87 -4.29
CA PHE A 197 -8.48 -39.88 -4.56
C PHE A 197 -7.74 -39.56 -5.86
N VAL A 198 -6.40 -39.60 -5.82
CA VAL A 198 -5.52 -39.43 -6.98
C VAL A 198 -4.97 -40.77 -7.48
N ALA A 199 -4.99 -41.80 -6.63
CA ALA A 199 -4.70 -43.21 -6.93
C ALA A 199 -5.41 -44.09 -5.90
N PRO A 200 -5.44 -45.42 -6.02
CA PRO A 200 -6.23 -46.30 -5.13
C PRO A 200 -6.02 -46.06 -3.62
N ASP A 201 -4.78 -45.82 -3.19
CA ASP A 201 -4.44 -45.59 -1.78
C ASP A 201 -3.84 -44.19 -1.52
N VAL A 202 -3.98 -43.29 -2.47
CA VAL A 202 -3.42 -41.95 -2.44
C VAL A 202 -4.51 -40.90 -2.64
N LEU A 203 -4.57 -39.91 -1.77
CA LEU A 203 -5.63 -38.91 -1.76
C LEU A 203 -5.09 -37.50 -1.45
N LEU A 204 -5.90 -36.49 -1.69
CA LEU A 204 -5.70 -35.17 -1.12
C LEU A 204 -6.21 -35.19 0.33
N ARG A 205 -5.37 -34.84 1.30
CA ARG A 205 -5.74 -34.93 2.72
C ARG A 205 -7.00 -34.15 3.04
N THR A 206 -7.91 -34.76 3.80
CA THR A 206 -9.20 -34.18 4.19
C THR A 206 -9.12 -33.35 5.48
N HIS A 207 -8.03 -33.47 6.21
CA HIS A 207 -7.67 -32.73 7.42
C HIS A 207 -6.16 -32.74 7.60
N THR A 208 -5.63 -31.95 8.53
CA THR A 208 -4.16 -31.89 8.80
C THR A 208 -3.68 -32.92 9.83
N SER A 209 -4.59 -33.71 10.37
CA SER A 209 -4.28 -34.76 11.37
C SER A 209 -3.36 -35.90 10.92
N PRO A 210 -3.19 -36.24 9.61
CA PRO A 210 -2.10 -37.13 9.18
C PRO A 210 -0.73 -36.70 9.69
N GLY A 211 -0.53 -35.38 9.85
CA GLY A 211 0.68 -34.82 10.45
C GLY A 211 0.96 -35.33 11.87
N TRP A 212 -0.09 -35.64 12.67
CA TRP A 212 0.09 -36.22 14.02
C TRP A 212 0.77 -37.57 13.96
N VAL A 213 0.28 -38.43 13.05
CA VAL A 213 0.80 -39.78 12.87
C VAL A 213 2.25 -39.70 12.42
N ARG A 214 2.58 -38.90 11.41
CA ARG A 214 3.94 -38.73 10.90
C ARG A 214 4.88 -38.20 11.97
N ALA A 215 4.47 -37.18 12.71
CA ALA A 215 5.28 -36.60 13.77
C ALA A 215 5.53 -37.57 14.94
N MET A 216 4.52 -38.39 15.31
CA MET A 216 4.68 -39.41 16.35
C MET A 216 5.52 -40.59 15.90
N GLU A 217 5.55 -40.94 14.62
CA GLU A 217 6.47 -41.97 14.12
C GLU A 217 7.93 -41.50 14.08
N GLU A 218 8.15 -40.21 13.76
CA GLU A 218 9.49 -39.63 13.67
C GLU A 218 10.10 -39.26 15.01
N ARG A 219 9.28 -38.91 15.99
CA ARG A 219 9.73 -38.32 17.28
C ARG A 219 9.12 -39.06 18.46
N LYS A 220 9.73 -38.90 19.63
CA LYS A 220 9.21 -39.43 20.89
C LYS A 220 8.65 -38.31 21.77
N PRO A 221 7.64 -38.61 22.61
CA PRO A 221 7.14 -37.64 23.57
C PRO A 221 8.25 -37.12 24.51
N PRO A 222 8.15 -35.85 25.00
CA PRO A 222 6.98 -34.98 24.85
C PRO A 222 6.91 -34.30 23.49
N LEU A 223 5.71 -34.26 22.89
CA LEU A 223 5.44 -33.57 21.61
C LEU A 223 4.41 -32.48 21.84
N ARG A 224 4.70 -31.29 21.35
CA ARG A 224 3.75 -30.16 21.37
C ARG A 224 3.85 -29.46 20.01
N LEU A 225 2.93 -29.79 19.11
CA LEU A 225 3.04 -29.46 17.70
C LEU A 225 1.74 -28.87 17.17
N VAL A 226 1.85 -27.93 16.20
CA VAL A 226 0.73 -27.45 15.37
C VAL A 226 1.00 -27.75 13.91
N PHE A 227 -0.05 -28.04 13.18
CA PHE A 227 -0.03 -28.54 11.81
C PHE A 227 -0.87 -27.63 10.91
N PRO A 228 -0.33 -26.47 10.48
CA PRO A 228 -1.02 -25.61 9.55
C PRO A 228 -0.96 -26.20 8.13
N GLY A 229 -2.07 -26.17 7.43
CA GLY A 229 -2.06 -26.63 6.05
C GLY A 229 -3.40 -26.58 5.35
N ARG A 230 -3.34 -26.73 4.03
CA ARG A 230 -4.47 -26.81 3.15
C ARG A 230 -5.06 -28.22 3.20
N VAL A 231 -6.36 -28.31 3.10
CA VAL A 231 -7.11 -29.56 3.12
C VAL A 231 -8.18 -29.52 2.02
N TYR A 232 -8.68 -30.70 1.65
CA TYR A 232 -9.53 -30.89 0.48
C TYR A 232 -10.70 -31.80 0.84
N ARG A 233 -11.92 -31.41 0.42
CA ARG A 233 -13.13 -32.24 0.57
C ARG A 233 -13.99 -32.14 -0.67
N ALA A 234 -14.50 -33.25 -1.15
CA ALA A 234 -15.35 -33.28 -2.33
C ALA A 234 -16.78 -32.84 -2.00
N GLU A 235 -16.92 -31.66 -1.42
CA GLU A 235 -18.20 -31.09 -1.01
C GLU A 235 -18.70 -30.07 -2.05
N ALA A 236 -20.00 -29.86 -2.11
CA ALA A 236 -20.59 -28.81 -2.92
C ALA A 236 -20.22 -27.43 -2.34
N VAL A 237 -19.70 -26.56 -3.20
CA VAL A 237 -19.29 -25.20 -2.81
C VAL A 237 -20.52 -24.34 -2.52
N ASP A 238 -20.60 -23.78 -1.30
CA ASP A 238 -21.61 -22.82 -0.87
C ASP A 238 -20.99 -21.61 -0.12
N ALA A 239 -21.80 -20.78 0.51
CA ALA A 239 -21.34 -19.62 1.28
C ALA A 239 -20.48 -19.98 2.51
N SER A 240 -20.53 -21.22 2.97
CA SER A 240 -19.88 -21.70 4.21
C SER A 240 -18.98 -22.91 4.01
N HIS A 241 -19.01 -23.54 2.84
CA HIS A 241 -18.23 -24.72 2.49
C HIS A 241 -17.49 -24.52 1.17
N MET A 242 -16.24 -25.02 1.13
CA MET A 242 -15.41 -25.05 -0.05
C MET A 242 -14.76 -26.43 -0.17
N ASP A 243 -14.48 -26.80 -1.39
CA ASP A 243 -13.73 -28.01 -1.72
C ASP A 243 -12.26 -27.97 -1.29
N GLN A 244 -11.74 -26.76 -1.07
CA GLN A 244 -10.40 -26.49 -0.59
C GLN A 244 -10.45 -25.39 0.47
N PHE A 245 -9.84 -25.64 1.64
CA PHE A 245 -9.74 -24.67 2.73
C PHE A 245 -8.50 -24.93 3.59
N HIS A 246 -8.29 -24.15 4.65
CA HIS A 246 -7.13 -24.29 5.50
C HIS A 246 -7.52 -24.72 6.91
N GLN A 247 -6.73 -25.61 7.48
CA GLN A 247 -6.84 -26.04 8.87
C GLN A 247 -5.55 -25.78 9.63
N ILE A 248 -5.68 -25.62 10.94
CA ILE A 248 -4.60 -25.73 11.91
C ILE A 248 -5.03 -26.75 12.94
N ASP A 249 -4.37 -27.89 12.94
CA ASP A 249 -4.50 -28.86 14.00
C ASP A 249 -3.43 -28.64 15.06
N GLY A 250 -3.68 -29.07 16.29
CA GLY A 250 -2.69 -29.12 17.37
C GLY A 250 -2.66 -30.47 18.02
N LEU A 251 -1.47 -30.90 18.46
CA LEU A 251 -1.24 -32.13 19.18
C LEU A 251 -0.30 -31.88 20.37
N TYR A 252 -0.72 -32.32 21.57
CA TYR A 252 0.15 -32.38 22.72
C TYR A 252 0.14 -33.80 23.30
N VAL A 253 1.30 -34.44 23.34
CA VAL A 253 1.50 -35.80 23.90
C VAL A 253 2.62 -35.76 24.90
N ALA A 254 2.33 -36.19 26.13
CA ALA A 254 3.30 -36.36 27.21
C ALA A 254 2.75 -37.31 28.27
N LYS A 255 3.48 -37.48 29.35
CA LYS A 255 2.96 -38.20 30.52
C LYS A 255 1.89 -37.34 31.21
N ASN A 256 0.76 -37.98 31.60
CA ASN A 256 -0.29 -37.37 32.45
C ASN A 256 -0.97 -36.13 31.85
N VAL A 257 -1.01 -35.99 30.52
CA VAL A 257 -1.81 -34.93 29.87
C VAL A 257 -3.30 -35.23 30.10
N SER A 258 -4.05 -34.20 30.47
CA SER A 258 -5.44 -34.31 30.88
C SER A 258 -6.40 -33.46 30.09
N MET A 259 -7.70 -33.70 30.20
CA MET A 259 -8.76 -32.86 29.66
C MET A 259 -8.74 -31.44 30.22
N ALA A 260 -8.19 -31.23 31.44
CA ALA A 260 -8.01 -29.91 32.01
C ALA A 260 -6.95 -29.11 31.26
N ASP A 261 -5.86 -29.76 30.82
CA ASP A 261 -4.82 -29.13 30.00
C ASP A 261 -5.38 -28.71 28.62
N LEU A 262 -6.17 -29.58 27.99
CA LEU A 262 -6.90 -29.26 26.78
C LEU A 262 -7.79 -28.02 26.98
N LYS A 263 -8.64 -28.02 28.01
CA LYS A 263 -9.54 -26.91 28.32
C LYS A 263 -8.80 -25.60 28.56
N ALA A 264 -7.68 -25.66 29.29
CA ALA A 264 -6.85 -24.48 29.55
C ALA A 264 -6.26 -23.91 28.24
N THR A 265 -5.73 -24.77 27.37
CA THR A 265 -5.19 -24.40 26.06
C THR A 265 -6.26 -23.74 25.18
N LEU A 266 -7.44 -24.35 25.08
CA LEU A 266 -8.56 -23.84 24.26
C LEU A 266 -9.11 -22.53 24.81
N ASN A 267 -9.20 -22.35 26.13
CA ASN A 267 -9.63 -21.07 26.71
C ASN A 267 -8.61 -19.96 26.46
N THR A 268 -7.31 -20.25 26.52
CA THR A 268 -6.27 -19.26 26.18
C THR A 268 -6.35 -18.86 24.73
N PHE A 269 -6.54 -19.83 23.83
CA PHE A 269 -6.80 -19.57 22.41
C PHE A 269 -8.02 -18.66 22.20
N ALA A 270 -9.17 -18.98 22.80
CA ALA A 270 -10.39 -18.21 22.60
C ALA A 270 -10.25 -16.75 23.07
N ARG A 271 -9.64 -16.53 24.23
CA ARG A 271 -9.38 -15.17 24.74
C ARG A 271 -8.46 -14.36 23.83
N ALA A 272 -7.40 -14.97 23.34
CA ALA A 272 -6.44 -14.29 22.47
C ALA A 272 -7.05 -13.91 21.12
N ILE A 273 -7.72 -14.84 20.46
CA ILE A 273 -8.28 -14.63 19.11
C ILE A 273 -9.44 -13.65 19.12
N TYR A 274 -10.34 -13.75 20.07
CA TYR A 274 -11.49 -12.85 20.16
C TYR A 274 -11.20 -11.58 20.97
N ARG A 275 -9.97 -11.41 21.50
CA ARG A 275 -9.46 -10.24 22.25
C ARG A 275 -10.42 -9.75 23.34
N ARG A 276 -11.11 -10.69 24.01
CA ARG A 276 -12.08 -10.44 25.07
C ARG A 276 -12.37 -11.72 25.83
N ASP A 277 -12.93 -11.58 27.02
CA ASP A 277 -13.55 -12.69 27.73
C ASP A 277 -14.86 -13.08 27.04
N VAL A 278 -14.75 -13.94 26.04
CA VAL A 278 -15.92 -14.48 25.35
C VAL A 278 -16.39 -15.74 26.07
N PRO A 279 -17.68 -15.85 26.39
CA PRO A 279 -18.21 -17.09 26.93
C PRO A 279 -17.98 -18.24 25.95
N THR A 280 -17.42 -19.32 26.47
CA THR A 280 -17.18 -20.56 25.74
C THR A 280 -18.01 -21.69 26.33
N ARG A 281 -18.38 -22.65 25.51
CA ARG A 281 -18.97 -23.91 25.98
C ARG A 281 -18.30 -25.09 25.28
N ILE A 282 -18.20 -26.18 25.96
CA ILE A 282 -17.68 -27.45 25.46
C ILE A 282 -18.84 -28.43 25.38
N ILE A 283 -19.05 -29.03 24.20
CA ILE A 283 -20.11 -29.98 23.91
C ILE A 283 -19.46 -31.31 23.55
N PRO A 284 -19.88 -32.44 24.13
CA PRO A 284 -19.44 -33.76 23.69
C PRO A 284 -19.82 -34.00 22.22
N ILE A 285 -18.85 -34.50 21.45
CA ILE A 285 -19.04 -34.91 20.04
C ILE A 285 -18.14 -36.10 19.75
N TYR A 286 -18.53 -36.91 18.79
CA TYR A 286 -17.74 -38.08 18.39
C TYR A 286 -16.80 -37.75 17.24
N PHE A 287 -15.52 -38.13 17.40
CA PHE A 287 -14.53 -38.22 16.31
C PHE A 287 -13.76 -39.55 16.47
N PRO A 288 -13.44 -40.27 15.38
CA PRO A 288 -12.79 -41.58 15.48
C PRO A 288 -11.42 -41.56 16.22
N PHE A 289 -10.69 -40.47 16.11
CA PHE A 289 -9.31 -40.32 16.56
C PHE A 289 -9.14 -39.72 17.96
N VAL A 290 -10.22 -39.33 18.64
CA VAL A 290 -10.21 -38.77 19.99
C VAL A 290 -11.34 -39.34 20.87
N GLU A 291 -11.05 -39.57 22.17
CA GLU A 291 -12.01 -40.03 23.18
C GLU A 291 -11.60 -39.60 24.57
N PRO A 292 -12.39 -38.79 25.32
CA PRO A 292 -13.59 -38.14 24.84
C PRO A 292 -13.34 -37.07 23.80
N GLY A 293 -14.21 -37.00 22.76
CA GLY A 293 -14.24 -35.94 21.80
C GLY A 293 -15.15 -34.79 22.24
N VAL A 294 -14.75 -33.57 21.92
CA VAL A 294 -15.49 -32.36 22.29
C VAL A 294 -15.46 -31.35 21.15
N GLN A 295 -16.53 -30.57 21.06
CA GLN A 295 -16.61 -29.37 20.24
C GLN A 295 -16.56 -28.15 21.14
N MET A 296 -15.82 -27.13 20.75
CA MET A 296 -15.82 -25.86 21.43
C MET A 296 -16.60 -24.83 20.62
N ASP A 297 -17.60 -24.23 21.26
CA ASP A 297 -18.34 -23.10 20.74
C ASP A 297 -18.00 -21.83 21.51
N VAL A 298 -18.07 -20.70 20.80
CA VAL A 298 -18.01 -19.36 21.41
C VAL A 298 -19.33 -18.64 21.24
N GLN A 299 -19.63 -17.72 22.16
CA GLN A 299 -20.79 -16.88 22.07
C GLN A 299 -20.73 -16.02 20.79
N CYS A 300 -21.79 -16.02 20.02
CA CYS A 300 -21.86 -15.29 18.76
C CYS A 300 -21.63 -13.78 18.97
N ALA A 301 -20.58 -13.27 18.34
CA ALA A 301 -20.20 -11.87 18.41
C ALA A 301 -21.23 -10.95 17.73
N THR A 302 -21.78 -11.38 16.59
CA THR A 302 -22.71 -10.61 15.77
C THR A 302 -23.98 -10.26 16.51
N CYS A 303 -24.54 -11.18 17.29
CA CYS A 303 -25.77 -10.94 18.05
C CYS A 303 -25.52 -10.81 19.56
N ALA A 304 -24.27 -10.78 20.02
CA ALA A 304 -23.90 -10.75 21.43
C ALA A 304 -24.64 -11.83 22.28
N GLY A 305 -24.86 -13.02 21.70
CA GLY A 305 -25.54 -14.12 22.36
C GLY A 305 -27.07 -13.99 22.50
N THR A 306 -27.71 -13.03 21.83
CA THR A 306 -29.19 -12.89 21.82
C THR A 306 -29.86 -13.87 20.88
N GLY A 307 -29.18 -14.29 19.81
CA GLY A 307 -29.72 -15.12 18.73
C GLY A 307 -30.45 -14.33 17.65
N VAL A 308 -30.60 -13.02 17.83
CA VAL A 308 -31.30 -12.12 16.90
C VAL A 308 -30.45 -10.88 16.62
N THR A 309 -30.57 -10.34 15.42
CA THR A 309 -29.98 -9.07 15.01
C THR A 309 -31.08 -8.05 14.71
N ARG A 310 -30.79 -6.75 14.90
CA ARG A 310 -31.69 -5.65 14.55
C ARG A 310 -31.10 -4.92 13.35
N GLU A 311 -31.84 -4.78 12.28
CA GLU A 311 -31.47 -3.95 11.13
C GLU A 311 -32.19 -2.60 11.20
N GLY A 312 -31.41 -1.53 11.25
CA GLY A 312 -31.91 -0.15 11.22
C GLY A 312 -32.71 0.28 12.44
N SER A 313 -33.41 1.41 12.31
CA SER A 313 -34.27 1.99 13.34
C SER A 313 -35.62 1.29 13.51
N THR A 314 -35.94 0.32 12.66
CA THR A 314 -37.20 -0.45 12.73
C THR A 314 -37.07 -1.62 13.71
N ALA A 315 -38.00 -1.75 14.61
CA ALA A 315 -38.04 -2.73 15.72
C ALA A 315 -38.12 -4.22 15.29
N THR A 316 -37.92 -4.54 14.03
CA THR A 316 -38.02 -5.92 13.51
C THR A 316 -36.73 -6.68 13.82
N SER A 317 -36.82 -7.59 14.80
CA SER A 317 -35.71 -8.50 15.10
C SER A 317 -35.74 -9.68 14.10
N ARG A 318 -34.59 -9.93 13.45
CA ARG A 318 -34.40 -11.08 12.58
C ARG A 318 -33.50 -12.12 13.25
N ARG A 319 -33.68 -13.36 12.93
CA ARG A 319 -32.80 -14.46 13.34
C ARG A 319 -31.37 -14.12 12.90
N CYS A 320 -30.41 -14.22 13.81
CA CYS A 320 -28.99 -13.92 13.51
C CYS A 320 -28.49 -14.82 12.37
N PRO A 321 -27.97 -14.25 11.27
CA PRO A 321 -27.52 -15.03 10.13
C PRO A 321 -26.29 -15.90 10.44
N VAL A 322 -25.43 -15.45 11.37
CA VAL A 322 -24.18 -16.14 11.72
C VAL A 322 -24.46 -17.37 12.59
N CYS A 323 -25.09 -17.19 13.74
CA CYS A 323 -25.39 -18.32 14.64
C CYS A 323 -26.72 -19.01 14.35
N LYS A 324 -27.44 -18.58 13.31
CA LYS A 324 -28.75 -19.14 12.95
C LYS A 324 -29.69 -19.25 14.17
N GLY A 325 -29.64 -18.27 15.08
CA GLY A 325 -30.47 -18.19 16.29
C GLY A 325 -29.99 -19.06 17.46
N THR A 326 -28.95 -19.86 17.31
CA THR A 326 -28.43 -20.74 18.38
C THR A 326 -27.73 -19.98 19.50
N LYS A 327 -27.32 -18.73 19.27
CA LYS A 327 -26.50 -17.87 20.15
C LYS A 327 -25.02 -18.25 20.19
N TRP A 328 -24.64 -19.37 19.63
CA TRP A 328 -23.32 -19.97 19.66
C TRP A 328 -22.78 -20.23 18.26
N VAL A 329 -21.47 -20.14 18.10
CA VAL A 329 -20.76 -20.45 16.85
C VAL A 329 -19.71 -21.50 17.17
N GLU A 330 -19.76 -22.60 16.45
CA GLU A 330 -18.71 -23.63 16.50
C GLU A 330 -17.39 -23.05 15.99
N VAL A 331 -16.30 -23.30 16.72
CA VAL A 331 -14.96 -22.81 16.38
C VAL A 331 -14.04 -23.96 16.02
N LEU A 332 -14.05 -25.04 16.80
CA LEU A 332 -13.12 -26.15 16.65
C LEU A 332 -13.65 -27.46 17.24
N GLY A 333 -13.12 -28.57 16.73
CA GLY A 333 -13.21 -29.88 17.35
C GLY A 333 -11.93 -30.21 18.13
N ALA A 334 -12.05 -30.96 19.20
CA ALA A 334 -10.93 -31.35 20.04
C ALA A 334 -11.20 -32.65 20.81
N GLY A 335 -10.21 -33.16 21.53
CA GLY A 335 -10.43 -34.31 22.43
C GLY A 335 -9.11 -34.91 22.92
N MET A 336 -9.22 -35.90 23.79
CA MET A 336 -8.06 -36.72 24.17
C MET A 336 -7.77 -37.70 23.05
N VAL A 337 -6.50 -37.84 22.67
CA VAL A 337 -6.10 -38.76 21.57
C VAL A 337 -6.49 -40.20 21.92
N HIS A 338 -7.18 -40.84 20.99
CA HIS A 338 -7.68 -42.18 21.15
C HIS A 338 -6.51 -43.18 21.33
N PRO A 339 -6.55 -44.15 22.28
CA PRO A 339 -5.49 -45.15 22.49
C PRO A 339 -5.06 -45.92 21.26
N ASN A 340 -5.99 -46.18 20.32
CA ASN A 340 -5.67 -46.89 19.07
C ASN A 340 -4.74 -46.05 18.15
N VAL A 341 -4.82 -44.73 18.18
CA VAL A 341 -3.91 -43.85 17.44
C VAL A 341 -2.50 -43.99 17.97
N PHE A 342 -2.31 -44.03 19.30
CA PHE A 342 -1.00 -44.28 19.89
C PHE A 342 -0.46 -45.66 19.52
N LYS A 343 -1.29 -46.71 19.58
CA LYS A 343 -0.89 -48.07 19.19
C LYS A 343 -0.46 -48.10 17.70
N ALA A 344 -1.18 -47.39 16.81
CA ALA A 344 -0.88 -47.37 15.40
C ALA A 344 0.48 -46.75 15.05
N VAL A 345 1.04 -45.90 15.93
CA VAL A 345 2.37 -45.29 15.78
C VAL A 345 3.42 -45.92 16.68
N GLY A 346 3.10 -47.06 17.35
CA GLY A 346 4.02 -47.80 18.18
C GLY A 346 4.25 -47.23 19.58
N TYR A 347 3.36 -46.33 20.06
CA TYR A 347 3.40 -45.87 21.44
C TYR A 347 2.56 -46.77 22.34
N ASN A 348 3.01 -46.95 23.60
CA ASN A 348 2.20 -47.61 24.61
C ASN A 348 1.23 -46.61 25.25
N PRO A 349 -0.09 -46.80 25.13
CA PRO A 349 -1.09 -45.90 25.72
C PRO A 349 -1.07 -45.78 27.22
N GLU A 350 -0.44 -46.74 27.93
CA GLU A 350 -0.27 -46.67 29.38
C GLU A 350 0.84 -45.70 29.81
N ASP A 351 1.79 -45.41 28.91
CA ASP A 351 2.95 -44.57 29.22
C ASP A 351 2.70 -43.09 28.86
N VAL A 352 1.76 -42.82 27.97
CA VAL A 352 1.50 -41.47 27.41
C VAL A 352 0.01 -41.20 27.29
N THR A 353 -0.34 -39.95 27.50
CA THR A 353 -1.65 -39.39 27.17
C THR A 353 -1.46 -38.16 26.29
N GLY A 354 -2.51 -37.68 25.67
CA GLY A 354 -2.39 -36.50 24.84
C GLY A 354 -3.77 -35.97 24.47
N PHE A 355 -3.78 -34.71 24.04
CA PHE A 355 -4.93 -34.11 23.44
C PHE A 355 -4.62 -33.58 22.05
N ALA A 356 -5.66 -33.45 21.26
CA ALA A 356 -5.62 -32.81 19.95
C ALA A 356 -6.80 -31.86 19.76
N PHE A 357 -6.61 -30.91 18.85
CA PHE A 357 -7.66 -29.99 18.39
C PHE A 357 -7.46 -29.66 16.93
N GLY A 358 -8.53 -29.28 16.24
CA GLY A 358 -8.49 -28.86 14.82
C GLY A 358 -9.49 -27.76 14.55
N MET A 359 -9.05 -26.72 13.82
CA MET A 359 -9.84 -25.55 13.51
C MET A 359 -9.69 -25.14 12.04
N GLY A 360 -10.77 -24.69 11.43
CA GLY A 360 -10.79 -24.10 10.10
C GLY A 360 -10.36 -22.63 10.16
N LEU A 361 -9.33 -22.28 9.39
CA LEU A 361 -8.74 -20.94 9.39
C LEU A 361 -9.72 -19.89 8.83
N GLU A 362 -10.43 -20.24 7.75
CA GLU A 362 -11.44 -19.39 7.13
C GLU A 362 -12.57 -19.06 8.11
N ARG A 363 -13.02 -20.04 8.88
CA ARG A 363 -14.09 -19.84 9.87
C ARG A 363 -13.70 -18.87 10.98
N ILE A 364 -12.42 -18.92 11.41
CA ILE A 364 -11.88 -17.95 12.37
C ILE A 364 -11.79 -16.56 11.74
N ALA A 365 -11.28 -16.46 10.52
CA ALA A 365 -11.18 -15.21 9.78
C ALA A 365 -12.56 -14.58 9.53
N MET A 366 -13.54 -15.37 9.11
CA MET A 366 -14.94 -14.94 8.94
C MET A 366 -15.50 -14.37 10.23
N GLY A 367 -15.35 -15.12 11.34
CA GLY A 367 -15.87 -14.68 12.65
C GLY A 367 -15.19 -13.41 13.18
N ARG A 368 -13.93 -13.23 12.89
CA ARG A 368 -13.14 -12.09 13.35
C ARG A 368 -13.39 -10.81 12.56
N HIS A 369 -13.46 -10.93 11.24
CA HIS A 369 -13.56 -9.81 10.30
C HIS A 369 -14.98 -9.53 9.83
N GLY A 370 -15.97 -10.34 10.26
CA GLY A 370 -17.37 -10.19 9.85
C GLY A 370 -17.61 -10.56 8.38
N ILE A 371 -16.80 -11.46 7.83
CA ILE A 371 -16.93 -11.95 6.46
C ILE A 371 -18.01 -13.02 6.43
N HIS A 372 -18.95 -12.91 5.48
CA HIS A 372 -20.11 -13.80 5.42
C HIS A 372 -20.04 -14.86 4.33
N GLU A 373 -19.06 -14.75 3.44
CA GLU A 373 -18.93 -15.56 2.25
C GLU A 373 -17.51 -16.15 2.17
N ILE A 374 -17.37 -17.46 2.37
CA ILE A 374 -16.07 -18.14 2.40
C ILE A 374 -15.33 -18.07 1.06
N ARG A 375 -16.08 -18.00 -0.07
CA ARG A 375 -15.50 -17.96 -1.42
C ARG A 375 -14.66 -16.71 -1.65
N GLU A 376 -14.90 -15.60 -0.95
CA GLU A 376 -14.14 -14.35 -1.09
C GLU A 376 -12.66 -14.53 -0.78
N PHE A 377 -12.31 -15.50 0.07
CA PHE A 377 -10.89 -15.77 0.37
C PHE A 377 -10.10 -16.33 -0.82
N LEU A 378 -10.74 -16.95 -1.79
CA LEU A 378 -10.09 -17.60 -2.94
C LEU A 378 -10.38 -16.93 -4.29
N GLN A 379 -11.32 -15.99 -4.36
CA GLN A 379 -11.66 -15.29 -5.60
C GLN A 379 -10.63 -14.27 -6.04
N ASN A 380 -9.69 -13.92 -5.18
CA ASN A 380 -8.62 -12.95 -5.44
C ASN A 380 -9.12 -11.57 -5.89
N ASP A 381 -10.28 -11.14 -5.37
CA ASP A 381 -10.83 -9.80 -5.62
C ASP A 381 -10.00 -8.76 -4.83
N ILE A 382 -9.34 -7.85 -5.55
CA ILE A 382 -8.48 -6.82 -4.95
C ILE A 382 -9.29 -5.93 -3.99
N ARG A 383 -10.55 -5.61 -4.30
CA ARG A 383 -11.42 -4.79 -3.45
C ARG A 383 -11.72 -5.44 -2.10
N PHE A 384 -11.76 -6.78 -2.07
CA PHE A 384 -11.86 -7.54 -0.84
C PHE A 384 -10.52 -7.53 -0.08
N LEU A 385 -9.42 -7.84 -0.77
CA LEU A 385 -8.11 -7.97 -0.16
C LEU A 385 -7.56 -6.66 0.42
N GLU A 386 -7.90 -5.51 -0.17
CA GLU A 386 -7.47 -4.18 0.30
C GLU A 386 -8.13 -3.73 1.61
N GLN A 387 -9.14 -4.45 2.10
CA GLN A 387 -9.84 -4.13 3.35
C GLN A 387 -9.06 -4.55 4.60
N PHE A 388 -8.00 -5.37 4.44
CA PHE A 388 -7.29 -6.01 5.55
C PHE A 388 -5.82 -5.65 5.69
#